data_5dc7e77c61ecf56afc051a311f05ab7a
#
_entry.id   5dc7e77c61ecf56afc051a311f05ab7a
#
_cell.length_a   1.000
_cell.length_b   1.000
_cell.length_c   1.000
_cell.angle_alpha   90.00
_cell.angle_beta   90.00
_cell.angle_gamma   90.00
#
_symmetry.space_group_name_H-M   'P 1'
#
loop_
_entity.id
_entity.type
_entity.pdbx_description
1 polymer ?
#
loop_
_entity_poly.entity_id
_entity_poly.type
_entity_poly.pdbx_seq_one_letter_code
_entity_poly.pdbx_strand_id
1 'polypeptide(L)'
;MTLPLGKIVDALGGTLHGDPELLIHGLAALESATHGHLSFLSNSRYRHQLAGSQAACVIVAADLQDEARMRGACIVTNDPYLYFAQVTQLWRRTQQAGPMPGVHPSAIVDPSALIDPTATVGPLCVVESGVRIGAYSVLKARVVVAQDCTIGKRCLIHPGVVIGADGFGFAANAGAWEKIEQLGAVRIGDDVEIGANTCIDRGALSDTVIGDGVKLDNLIQIGHNVRIGSHTAIAACVGVAGSATVGAHCTIGGAAVVLGHLTVADHVHISAASVVTRSLVKPGQYTGIFPIDDNAQWEKNAAAVKRLHQLRARLVALEKSKLNQGLLTLLEDTRDP
;
A
#
# COMPACT_ATOMS: atom_id res chain seq x y z
N MET A 1 27.59 10.24 12.04
CA MET A 1 27.14 10.13 13.43
C MET A 1 27.05 8.66 13.78
N THR A 2 27.36 8.26 15.00
CA THR A 2 27.41 6.86 15.42
C THR A 2 26.38 6.63 16.53
N LEU A 3 25.88 5.41 16.63
CA LEU A 3 24.94 5.02 17.67
C LEU A 3 25.42 3.71 18.34
N PRO A 4 25.68 3.70 19.66
CA PRO A 4 26.01 2.48 20.37
C PRO A 4 24.88 1.46 20.34
N LEU A 5 25.18 0.14 20.25
CA LEU A 5 24.18 -0.92 20.28
C LEU A 5 23.32 -0.88 21.54
N GLY A 6 23.92 -0.58 22.69
CA GLY A 6 23.18 -0.44 23.96
C GLY A 6 22.06 0.56 23.87
N LYS A 7 22.28 1.74 23.28
CA LYS A 7 21.22 2.74 23.08
C LYS A 7 20.08 2.29 22.18
N ILE A 8 20.36 1.43 21.20
CA ILE A 8 19.31 0.85 20.34
C ILE A 8 18.43 -0.08 21.18
N VAL A 9 19.05 -0.98 21.96
CA VAL A 9 18.34 -1.96 22.79
C VAL A 9 17.62 -1.28 23.96
N ASP A 10 18.21 -0.25 24.57
CA ASP A 10 17.55 0.56 25.62
C ASP A 10 16.27 1.23 25.10
N ALA A 11 16.28 1.70 23.86
CA ALA A 11 15.14 2.38 23.25
C ALA A 11 14.06 1.44 22.69
N LEU A 12 14.44 0.25 22.18
CA LEU A 12 13.55 -0.63 21.42
C LEU A 12 13.34 -2.00 22.05
N GLY A 13 14.09 -2.32 23.12
CA GLY A 13 14.10 -3.67 23.72
C GLY A 13 14.91 -4.68 22.91
N GLY A 14 14.60 -5.98 23.07
CA GLY A 14 15.34 -7.07 22.48
C GLY A 14 16.49 -7.56 23.36
N THR A 15 17.12 -8.68 23.00
CA THR A 15 18.24 -9.25 23.73
C THR A 15 19.52 -9.05 22.94
N LEU A 16 20.45 -8.26 23.49
CA LEU A 16 21.77 -8.02 22.89
C LEU A 16 22.74 -9.14 23.29
N HIS A 17 23.38 -9.76 22.31
CA HIS A 17 24.56 -10.59 22.46
C HIS A 17 25.74 -9.86 21.79
N GLY A 18 26.63 -9.28 22.58
CA GLY A 18 27.76 -8.49 22.12
C GLY A 18 28.05 -7.30 23.02
N ASP A 19 29.02 -6.48 22.62
CA ASP A 19 29.40 -5.29 23.36
C ASP A 19 28.35 -4.16 23.17
N PRO A 20 27.69 -3.66 24.23
CA PRO A 20 26.74 -2.55 24.14
C PRO A 20 27.39 -1.23 23.67
N GLU A 21 28.70 -1.06 23.86
CA GLU A 21 29.45 0.12 23.42
C GLU A 21 29.87 0.05 21.93
N LEU A 22 29.63 -1.09 21.26
CA LEU A 22 29.92 -1.24 19.82
C LEU A 22 29.17 -0.17 19.02
N LEU A 23 29.94 0.65 18.30
CA LEU A 23 29.42 1.78 17.55
C LEU A 23 28.92 1.38 16.17
N ILE A 24 27.68 1.69 15.88
CA ILE A 24 27.07 1.55 14.54
C ILE A 24 27.21 2.87 13.78
N HIS A 25 27.78 2.79 12.57
CA HIS A 25 28.01 3.93 11.68
C HIS A 25 26.99 4.02 10.54
N GLY A 26 26.20 2.95 10.33
CA GLY A 26 25.21 2.89 9.27
C GLY A 26 24.33 1.64 9.33
N LEU A 27 23.32 1.61 8.47
CA LEU A 27 22.40 0.50 8.28
C LEU A 27 22.62 -0.05 6.86
N ALA A 28 22.69 -1.38 6.69
CA ALA A 28 22.87 -2.00 5.38
C ALA A 28 22.22 -3.38 5.28
N ALA A 29 21.99 -3.87 4.07
CA ALA A 29 21.57 -5.25 3.84
C ALA A 29 22.71 -6.24 4.18
N LEU A 30 22.37 -7.50 4.50
CA LEU A 30 23.36 -8.51 4.90
C LEU A 30 24.51 -8.67 3.93
N GLU A 31 24.23 -8.65 2.64
CA GLU A 31 25.20 -8.87 1.56
C GLU A 31 26.17 -7.70 1.36
N SER A 32 25.74 -6.48 1.68
CA SER A 32 26.53 -5.25 1.48
C SER A 32 27.04 -4.63 2.78
N ALA A 33 26.71 -5.22 3.92
CA ALA A 33 27.12 -4.70 5.21
C ALA A 33 28.64 -4.81 5.42
N THR A 34 29.22 -3.83 6.13
CA THR A 34 30.61 -3.80 6.57
C THR A 34 30.69 -3.73 8.11
N HIS A 35 31.91 -3.77 8.69
CA HIS A 35 32.17 -3.80 10.12
C HIS A 35 31.63 -2.61 10.95
N GLY A 36 31.03 -1.62 10.32
CA GLY A 36 30.35 -0.51 11.00
C GLY A 36 28.83 -0.53 10.83
N HIS A 37 28.25 -1.54 10.18
CA HIS A 37 26.83 -1.55 9.86
C HIS A 37 26.02 -2.48 10.76
N LEU A 38 24.79 -2.04 11.09
CA LEU A 38 23.74 -2.90 11.62
C LEU A 38 22.90 -3.42 10.44
N SER A 39 22.63 -4.71 10.44
CA SER A 39 21.81 -5.40 9.45
C SER A 39 20.70 -6.21 10.13
N PHE A 40 19.85 -6.85 9.33
CA PHE A 40 18.79 -7.72 9.85
C PHE A 40 18.55 -8.93 8.95
N LEU A 41 17.99 -9.99 9.53
CA LEU A 41 17.55 -11.19 8.82
C LEU A 41 16.12 -11.54 9.26
N SER A 42 15.14 -11.27 8.42
CA SER A 42 13.73 -11.57 8.67
C SER A 42 13.18 -12.68 7.79
N ASN A 43 13.85 -12.99 6.66
CA ASN A 43 13.40 -13.99 5.71
C ASN A 43 14.40 -15.14 5.63
N SER A 44 13.97 -16.35 5.92
CA SER A 44 14.78 -17.57 5.92
C SER A 44 15.49 -17.86 4.58
N ARG A 45 14.97 -17.34 3.46
CA ARG A 45 15.61 -17.43 2.13
C ARG A 45 17.03 -16.86 2.14
N TYR A 46 17.29 -15.84 2.96
CA TYR A 46 18.59 -15.15 3.04
C TYR A 46 19.48 -15.68 4.19
N ARG A 47 19.08 -16.77 4.86
CA ARG A 47 19.85 -17.38 5.96
C ARG A 47 21.29 -17.71 5.56
N HIS A 48 21.49 -18.16 4.31
CA HIS A 48 22.82 -18.49 3.77
C HIS A 48 23.77 -17.29 3.74
N GLN A 49 23.27 -16.06 3.75
CA GLN A 49 24.08 -14.83 3.77
C GLN A 49 24.58 -14.47 5.17
N LEU A 50 23.98 -15.05 6.23
CA LEU A 50 24.30 -14.68 7.61
C LEU A 50 25.76 -14.95 7.96
N ALA A 51 26.25 -16.14 7.66
CA ALA A 51 27.63 -16.56 8.00
C ALA A 51 28.70 -15.72 7.28
N GLY A 52 28.43 -15.28 6.06
CA GLY A 52 29.36 -14.47 5.24
C GLY A 52 29.27 -12.96 5.44
N SER A 53 28.26 -12.49 6.16
CA SER A 53 28.02 -11.05 6.34
C SER A 53 29.10 -10.40 7.21
N GLN A 54 29.57 -9.23 6.78
CA GLN A 54 30.54 -8.39 7.50
C GLN A 54 29.87 -7.35 8.42
N ALA A 55 28.54 -7.47 8.65
CA ALA A 55 27.83 -6.54 9.52
C ALA A 55 28.42 -6.56 10.94
N ALA A 56 28.55 -5.41 11.58
CA ALA A 56 28.99 -5.31 12.98
C ALA A 56 27.98 -6.02 13.92
N CYS A 57 26.69 -5.90 13.64
CA CYS A 57 25.62 -6.56 14.37
C CYS A 57 24.48 -6.96 13.43
N VAL A 58 23.80 -8.07 13.71
CA VAL A 58 22.62 -8.50 12.93
C VAL A 58 21.42 -8.70 13.85
N ILE A 59 20.28 -8.14 13.47
CA ILE A 59 18.99 -8.36 14.12
C ILE A 59 18.41 -9.67 13.59
N VAL A 60 18.06 -10.60 14.48
CA VAL A 60 17.57 -11.93 14.12
C VAL A 60 16.39 -12.36 15.00
N ALA A 61 15.62 -13.35 14.54
CA ALA A 61 14.65 -14.06 15.37
C ALA A 61 15.35 -15.10 16.27
N ALA A 62 14.64 -15.60 17.27
CA ALA A 62 15.20 -16.51 18.29
C ALA A 62 15.75 -17.82 17.71
N ASP A 63 15.16 -18.34 16.65
CA ASP A 63 15.60 -19.57 15.95
C ASP A 63 16.96 -19.45 15.25
N LEU A 64 17.43 -18.23 15.01
CA LEU A 64 18.72 -17.93 14.38
C LEU A 64 19.77 -17.42 15.38
N GLN A 65 19.44 -17.37 16.69
CA GLN A 65 20.30 -16.80 17.73
C GLN A 65 21.69 -17.43 17.76
N ASP A 66 21.78 -18.75 17.75
CA ASP A 66 23.07 -19.46 17.90
C ASP A 66 23.97 -19.22 16.68
N GLU A 67 23.42 -19.24 15.46
CA GLU A 67 24.17 -18.93 14.24
C GLU A 67 24.66 -17.48 14.22
N ALA A 68 23.80 -16.55 14.63
CA ALA A 68 24.16 -15.14 14.69
C ALA A 68 25.26 -14.88 15.74
N ARG A 69 25.20 -15.53 16.90
CA ARG A 69 26.23 -15.44 17.96
C ARG A 69 27.58 -16.00 17.52
N MET A 70 27.58 -17.12 16.78
CA MET A 70 28.85 -17.67 16.23
C MET A 70 29.53 -16.70 15.26
N ARG A 71 28.74 -15.89 14.55
CA ARG A 71 29.26 -14.87 13.64
C ARG A 71 29.79 -13.64 14.39
N GLY A 72 29.13 -13.19 15.45
CA GLY A 72 29.48 -11.98 16.19
C GLY A 72 28.30 -11.39 16.94
N ALA A 73 28.27 -10.04 17.09
CA ALA A 73 27.19 -9.39 17.80
C ALA A 73 25.84 -9.55 17.08
N CYS A 74 24.79 -9.78 17.88
CA CYS A 74 23.41 -9.84 17.37
C CYS A 74 22.41 -9.29 18.39
N ILE A 75 21.26 -8.83 17.86
CA ILE A 75 20.07 -8.48 18.66
C ILE A 75 18.98 -9.48 18.32
N VAL A 76 18.48 -10.17 19.35
CA VAL A 76 17.40 -11.16 19.20
C VAL A 76 16.06 -10.50 19.53
N THR A 77 15.09 -10.65 18.63
CA THR A 77 13.74 -10.08 18.76
C THR A 77 12.69 -11.02 18.16
N ASN A 78 11.41 -10.83 18.51
CA ASN A 78 10.32 -11.64 17.97
C ASN A 78 10.01 -11.31 16.50
N ASP A 79 10.20 -10.05 16.10
CA ASP A 79 9.98 -9.60 14.71
C ASP A 79 11.18 -8.74 14.25
N PRO A 80 12.18 -9.36 13.60
CA PRO A 80 13.36 -8.64 13.10
C PRO A 80 13.05 -7.56 12.06
N TYR A 81 11.97 -7.70 11.28
CA TYR A 81 11.61 -6.71 10.27
C TYR A 81 11.00 -5.46 10.90
N LEU A 82 10.05 -5.65 11.83
CA LEU A 82 9.47 -4.56 12.60
C LEU A 82 10.56 -3.84 13.41
N TYR A 83 11.44 -4.61 14.07
CA TYR A 83 12.53 -4.04 14.85
C TYR A 83 13.46 -3.19 13.98
N PHE A 84 13.81 -3.69 12.79
CA PHE A 84 14.63 -2.93 11.85
C PHE A 84 13.92 -1.65 11.38
N ALA A 85 12.62 -1.68 11.11
CA ALA A 85 11.84 -0.48 10.80
C ALA A 85 11.93 0.56 11.94
N GLN A 86 11.81 0.13 13.20
CA GLN A 86 11.96 1.01 14.37
C GLN A 86 13.39 1.56 14.50
N VAL A 87 14.41 0.74 14.22
CA VAL A 87 15.81 1.18 14.17
C VAL A 87 16.01 2.26 13.10
N THR A 88 15.44 2.13 11.91
CA THR A 88 15.54 3.16 10.87
C THR A 88 14.94 4.49 11.31
N GLN A 89 13.83 4.46 12.05
CA GLN A 89 13.21 5.65 12.62
C GLN A 89 14.10 6.29 13.71
N LEU A 90 14.62 5.46 14.62
CA LEU A 90 15.55 5.91 15.66
C LEU A 90 16.80 6.54 15.02
N TRP A 91 17.39 5.86 14.04
CA TRP A 91 18.54 6.33 13.27
C TRP A 91 18.27 7.69 12.65
N ARG A 92 17.14 7.84 11.95
CA ARG A 92 16.76 9.11 11.33
C ARG A 92 16.63 10.24 12.34
N ARG A 93 16.02 9.98 13.49
CA ARG A 93 15.87 10.98 14.58
C ARG A 93 17.23 11.47 15.13
N THR A 94 18.23 10.59 15.14
CA THR A 94 19.59 10.97 15.60
C THR A 94 20.39 11.68 14.54
N GLN A 95 20.06 11.53 13.25
CA GLN A 95 20.80 12.08 12.11
C GLN A 95 20.28 13.43 11.64
N GLN A 96 19.00 13.65 11.75
CA GLN A 96 18.32 14.82 11.18
C GLN A 96 17.43 15.48 12.24
N ALA A 97 17.55 16.79 12.37
CA ALA A 97 16.49 17.56 12.99
C ALA A 97 15.19 17.29 12.23
N GLY A 98 14.10 17.02 12.94
CA GLY A 98 12.79 16.88 12.32
C GLY A 98 12.43 18.11 11.47
N PRO A 99 11.40 18.01 10.64
CA PRO A 99 10.91 19.19 9.92
C PRO A 99 10.57 20.28 10.94
N MET A 100 11.05 21.50 10.69
CA MET A 100 10.74 22.64 11.54
C MET A 100 9.24 23.00 11.36
N PRO A 101 8.47 23.10 12.46
CA PRO A 101 7.09 23.57 12.38
C PRO A 101 6.98 24.94 11.72
N GLY A 102 5.86 25.18 11.05
CA GLY A 102 5.55 26.45 10.43
C GLY A 102 5.30 26.36 8.92
N VAL A 103 5.01 27.50 8.35
CA VAL A 103 4.69 27.67 6.93
C VAL A 103 5.90 28.23 6.20
N HIS A 104 6.37 27.54 5.15
CA HIS A 104 7.47 28.03 4.33
C HIS A 104 7.09 29.33 3.61
N PRO A 105 7.96 30.34 3.52
CA PRO A 105 7.64 31.65 2.93
C PRO A 105 7.15 31.61 1.47
N SER A 106 7.46 30.55 0.72
CA SER A 106 6.97 30.36 -0.66
C SER A 106 5.65 29.58 -0.75
N ALA A 107 5.06 29.17 0.36
CA ALA A 107 3.74 28.55 0.36
C ALA A 107 2.65 29.64 0.26
N ILE A 108 1.59 29.32 -0.47
CA ILE A 108 0.40 30.16 -0.56
C ILE A 108 -0.66 29.56 0.33
N VAL A 109 -1.06 30.29 1.38
CA VAL A 109 -2.03 29.81 2.37
C VAL A 109 -3.15 30.84 2.48
N ASP A 110 -4.39 30.37 2.30
CA ASP A 110 -5.57 31.23 2.48
C ASP A 110 -5.70 31.64 3.96
N PRO A 111 -6.04 32.90 4.25
CA PRO A 111 -6.17 33.40 5.63
C PRO A 111 -7.20 32.64 6.50
N SER A 112 -8.18 31.99 5.89
CA SER A 112 -9.20 31.20 6.60
C SER A 112 -8.76 29.77 6.91
N ALA A 113 -7.61 29.31 6.39
CA ALA A 113 -7.07 27.99 6.69
C ALA A 113 -6.61 27.90 8.15
N LEU A 114 -6.92 26.79 8.79
CA LEU A 114 -6.55 26.50 10.17
C LEU A 114 -5.42 25.48 10.21
N ILE A 115 -4.20 25.95 10.42
CA ILE A 115 -3.00 25.11 10.48
C ILE A 115 -2.53 25.06 11.94
N ASP A 116 -2.39 23.82 12.48
CA ASP A 116 -1.85 23.63 13.83
C ASP A 116 -0.42 24.19 13.93
N PRO A 117 -0.04 24.89 15.00
CA PRO A 117 1.29 25.49 15.16
C PRO A 117 2.45 24.49 15.09
N THR A 118 2.19 23.19 15.34
CA THR A 118 3.19 22.12 15.25
C THR A 118 3.27 21.48 13.86
N ALA A 119 2.37 21.83 12.94
CA ALA A 119 2.39 21.33 11.57
C ALA A 119 3.47 22.04 10.74
N THR A 120 3.92 21.37 9.69
CA THR A 120 4.88 21.92 8.72
C THR A 120 4.24 21.99 7.34
N VAL A 121 4.26 23.17 6.73
CA VAL A 121 3.85 23.38 5.32
C VAL A 121 5.09 23.76 4.52
N GLY A 122 5.51 22.85 3.63
CA GLY A 122 6.72 22.95 2.83
C GLY A 122 6.67 23.98 1.71
N PRO A 123 7.76 24.13 0.95
CA PRO A 123 7.85 25.12 -0.11
C PRO A 123 6.88 24.85 -1.27
N LEU A 124 6.36 25.95 -1.84
CA LEU A 124 5.44 25.93 -2.99
C LEU A 124 4.15 25.13 -2.77
N CYS A 125 3.75 24.91 -1.52
CA CYS A 125 2.43 24.36 -1.19
C CYS A 125 1.35 25.41 -1.43
N VAL A 126 0.15 24.95 -1.83
CA VAL A 126 -1.07 25.75 -1.91
C VAL A 126 -2.09 25.16 -0.94
N VAL A 127 -2.57 25.98 -0.02
CA VAL A 127 -3.58 25.61 0.97
C VAL A 127 -4.75 26.58 0.82
N GLU A 128 -5.88 26.08 0.34
CA GLU A 128 -7.03 26.91 0.01
C GLU A 128 -7.91 27.21 1.24
N SER A 129 -9.00 27.95 0.99
CA SER A 129 -9.91 28.41 2.04
C SER A 129 -10.55 27.27 2.84
N GLY A 130 -10.78 27.48 4.13
CA GLY A 130 -11.45 26.52 5.00
C GLY A 130 -10.67 25.23 5.30
N VAL A 131 -9.48 25.05 4.75
CA VAL A 131 -8.63 23.86 4.99
C VAL A 131 -8.24 23.77 6.47
N ARG A 132 -8.19 22.55 7.02
CA ARG A 132 -7.71 22.26 8.36
C ARG A 132 -6.56 21.28 8.32
N ILE A 133 -5.43 21.58 8.99
CA ILE A 133 -4.26 20.69 9.08
C ILE A 133 -3.95 20.46 10.55
N GLY A 134 -4.00 19.19 10.97
CA GLY A 134 -3.80 18.75 12.35
C GLY A 134 -2.35 18.73 12.79
N ALA A 135 -2.17 18.58 14.10
CA ALA A 135 -0.88 18.64 14.81
C ALA A 135 0.16 17.67 14.25
N TYR A 136 1.40 18.11 14.17
CA TYR A 136 2.57 17.34 13.72
C TYR A 136 2.47 16.80 12.28
N SER A 137 1.50 17.25 11.49
CA SER A 137 1.39 16.87 10.08
C SER A 137 2.40 17.65 9.24
N VAL A 138 2.97 16.97 8.25
CA VAL A 138 4.03 17.49 7.40
C VAL A 138 3.60 17.42 5.93
N LEU A 139 3.40 18.57 5.33
CA LEU A 139 3.24 18.71 3.89
C LEU A 139 4.63 19.01 3.30
N LYS A 140 5.10 18.12 2.39
CA LYS A 140 6.34 18.33 1.65
C LYS A 140 6.15 19.40 0.56
N ALA A 141 7.10 19.56 -0.34
CA ALA A 141 7.03 20.58 -1.38
C ALA A 141 5.87 20.35 -2.37
N ARG A 142 5.25 21.43 -2.86
CA ARG A 142 4.26 21.42 -3.95
C ARG A 142 3.01 20.56 -3.68
N VAL A 143 2.60 20.46 -2.43
CA VAL A 143 1.32 19.85 -2.07
C VAL A 143 0.20 20.88 -2.29
N VAL A 144 -0.90 20.45 -2.89
CA VAL A 144 -2.11 21.26 -3.04
C VAL A 144 -3.21 20.65 -2.16
N VAL A 145 -3.80 21.48 -1.31
CA VAL A 145 -4.97 21.11 -0.49
C VAL A 145 -6.09 22.07 -0.83
N ALA A 146 -7.08 21.57 -1.54
CA ALA A 146 -8.21 22.36 -2.02
C ALA A 146 -9.21 22.67 -0.89
N GLN A 147 -10.09 23.61 -1.20
CA GLN A 147 -11.07 24.20 -0.29
C GLN A 147 -11.80 23.18 0.58
N ASP A 148 -11.98 23.52 1.87
CA ASP A 148 -12.73 22.78 2.89
C ASP A 148 -12.22 21.37 3.23
N CYS A 149 -11.09 20.95 2.66
CA CYS A 149 -10.47 19.67 2.97
C CYS A 149 -9.84 19.66 4.38
N THR A 150 -9.78 18.46 4.99
CA THR A 150 -9.18 18.30 6.32
C THR A 150 -8.13 17.20 6.31
N ILE A 151 -7.01 17.46 7.00
CA ILE A 151 -5.90 16.52 7.24
C ILE A 151 -5.76 16.37 8.74
N GLY A 152 -5.80 15.14 9.23
CA GLY A 152 -5.63 14.79 10.64
C GLY A 152 -4.23 15.07 11.17
N LYS A 153 -3.89 14.46 12.30
CA LYS A 153 -2.61 14.65 13.01
C LYS A 153 -1.55 13.65 12.51
N ARG A 154 -0.27 14.03 12.61
CA ARG A 154 0.88 13.15 12.31
C ARG A 154 0.87 12.57 10.90
N CYS A 155 0.22 13.27 9.98
CA CYS A 155 0.21 12.88 8.57
C CYS A 155 1.50 13.29 7.87
N LEU A 156 1.94 12.47 6.91
CA LEU A 156 3.07 12.79 6.03
C LEU A 156 2.60 12.81 4.57
N ILE A 157 2.59 14.00 3.99
CA ILE A 157 2.13 14.21 2.61
C ILE A 157 3.35 14.52 1.74
N HIS A 158 3.62 13.64 0.80
CA HIS A 158 4.80 13.71 -0.06
C HIS A 158 4.65 14.72 -1.20
N PRO A 159 5.75 15.07 -1.92
CA PRO A 159 5.71 16.14 -2.93
C PRO A 159 4.72 15.89 -4.06
N GLY A 160 4.04 16.95 -4.48
CA GLY A 160 3.14 16.92 -5.64
C GLY A 160 1.78 16.24 -5.41
N VAL A 161 1.45 15.88 -4.17
CA VAL A 161 0.11 15.35 -3.82
C VAL A 161 -0.93 16.43 -4.03
N VAL A 162 -2.09 16.05 -4.61
CA VAL A 162 -3.25 16.91 -4.76
C VAL A 162 -4.43 16.32 -3.98
N ILE A 163 -4.98 17.09 -3.06
CA ILE A 163 -6.09 16.70 -2.20
C ILE A 163 -7.26 17.63 -2.46
N GLY A 164 -8.39 17.06 -2.94
CA GLY A 164 -9.63 17.80 -3.14
C GLY A 164 -9.83 18.38 -4.55
N ALA A 165 -9.12 17.89 -5.58
CA ALA A 165 -9.45 18.16 -6.95
C ALA A 165 -10.88 17.69 -7.28
N ASP A 166 -11.54 18.32 -8.26
CA ASP A 166 -12.86 17.87 -8.71
C ASP A 166 -12.79 16.44 -9.25
N GLY A 167 -13.74 15.61 -8.80
CA GLY A 167 -13.96 14.29 -9.36
C GLY A 167 -14.52 14.34 -10.79
N PHE A 168 -14.41 13.22 -11.49
CA PHE A 168 -14.92 13.08 -12.87
C PHE A 168 -16.45 12.84 -12.85
N GLY A 169 -17.21 13.90 -12.84
CA GLY A 169 -18.68 13.88 -12.85
C GLY A 169 -19.24 14.67 -14.04
N PHE A 170 -19.86 13.96 -15.02
CA PHE A 170 -20.46 14.57 -16.20
C PHE A 170 -21.71 13.83 -16.62
N ALA A 171 -22.74 14.57 -17.04
CA ALA A 171 -23.95 14.06 -17.63
C ALA A 171 -23.92 14.25 -19.15
N ALA A 172 -24.41 13.27 -19.91
CA ALA A 172 -24.54 13.39 -21.35
C ALA A 172 -25.72 14.33 -21.71
N ASN A 173 -25.47 15.33 -22.55
CA ASN A 173 -26.48 16.28 -23.02
C ASN A 173 -26.30 16.53 -24.52
N ALA A 174 -27.15 15.98 -25.36
CA ALA A 174 -27.20 16.19 -26.81
C ALA A 174 -25.85 16.06 -27.54
N GLY A 175 -25.03 15.05 -27.13
CA GLY A 175 -23.69 14.80 -27.69
C GLY A 175 -22.56 15.60 -27.03
N ALA A 176 -22.87 16.42 -26.03
CA ALA A 176 -21.92 17.14 -25.19
C ALA A 176 -21.92 16.59 -23.76
N TRP A 177 -21.04 17.13 -22.91
CA TRP A 177 -20.91 16.75 -21.49
C TRP A 177 -21.21 17.98 -20.61
N GLU A 178 -22.23 17.86 -19.77
CA GLU A 178 -22.53 18.84 -18.72
C GLU A 178 -21.83 18.44 -17.43
N LYS A 179 -21.08 19.38 -16.84
CA LYS A 179 -20.36 19.13 -15.56
C LYS A 179 -21.34 18.95 -14.40
N ILE A 180 -21.11 17.94 -13.60
CA ILE A 180 -21.71 17.78 -12.27
C ILE A 180 -20.75 18.39 -11.26
N GLU A 181 -21.19 19.47 -10.58
CA GLU A 181 -20.37 20.15 -9.58
C GLU A 181 -20.01 19.24 -8.43
N GLN A 182 -18.77 19.35 -7.96
CA GLN A 182 -18.23 18.55 -6.88
C GLN A 182 -18.24 19.37 -5.58
N LEU A 183 -19.28 19.19 -4.78
CA LEU A 183 -19.62 20.04 -3.63
C LEU A 183 -19.15 19.51 -2.28
N GLY A 184 -18.69 18.26 -2.23
CA GLY A 184 -18.08 17.66 -1.06
C GLY A 184 -16.61 18.07 -0.90
N ALA A 185 -15.93 17.47 0.06
CA ALA A 185 -14.50 17.71 0.34
C ALA A 185 -13.75 16.38 0.48
N VAL A 186 -12.51 16.45 0.99
CA VAL A 186 -11.74 15.27 1.40
C VAL A 186 -11.50 15.34 2.91
N ARG A 187 -11.70 14.20 3.61
CA ARG A 187 -11.41 14.01 5.03
C ARG A 187 -10.33 12.95 5.18
N ILE A 188 -9.17 13.38 5.67
CA ILE A 188 -8.03 12.49 5.96
C ILE A 188 -7.89 12.36 7.47
N GLY A 189 -7.83 11.11 7.95
CA GLY A 189 -7.66 10.78 9.36
C GLY A 189 -6.24 11.04 9.88
N ASP A 190 -5.95 10.51 11.05
CA ASP A 190 -4.66 10.64 11.73
C ASP A 190 -3.64 9.60 11.21
N ASP A 191 -2.34 9.86 11.34
CA ASP A 191 -1.24 8.94 11.02
C ASP A 191 -1.21 8.43 9.56
N VAL A 192 -1.80 9.21 8.63
CA VAL A 192 -1.85 8.87 7.20
C VAL A 192 -0.56 9.27 6.51
N GLU A 193 -0.07 8.42 5.61
CA GLU A 193 1.04 8.76 4.73
C GLU A 193 0.59 8.66 3.27
N ILE A 194 0.87 9.71 2.47
CA ILE A 194 0.47 9.81 1.06
C ILE A 194 1.70 10.07 0.20
N GLY A 195 2.01 9.11 -0.67
CA GLY A 195 3.14 9.13 -1.60
C GLY A 195 3.04 10.19 -2.69
N ALA A 196 4.15 10.46 -3.32
CA ALA A 196 4.30 11.56 -4.27
C ALA A 196 3.35 11.45 -5.47
N ASN A 197 2.81 12.60 -5.89
CA ASN A 197 1.89 12.75 -7.04
C ASN A 197 0.61 11.88 -6.96
N THR A 198 0.21 11.46 -5.78
CA THR A 198 -1.11 10.84 -5.55
C THR A 198 -2.18 11.93 -5.58
N CYS A 199 -3.30 11.63 -6.26
CA CYS A 199 -4.46 12.51 -6.34
C CYS A 199 -5.64 11.90 -5.59
N ILE A 200 -6.32 12.71 -4.78
CA ILE A 200 -7.53 12.34 -4.04
C ILE A 200 -8.61 13.33 -4.39
N ASP A 201 -9.59 12.89 -5.16
CA ASP A 201 -10.68 13.73 -5.61
C ASP A 201 -11.65 14.03 -4.46
N ARG A 202 -12.23 15.21 -4.46
CA ARG A 202 -13.32 15.58 -3.57
C ARG A 202 -14.59 14.82 -3.91
N GLY A 203 -15.48 14.66 -2.94
CA GLY A 203 -16.75 14.03 -3.22
C GLY A 203 -17.73 14.93 -3.98
N ALA A 204 -18.67 14.34 -4.68
CA ALA A 204 -19.69 15.08 -5.41
C ALA A 204 -20.68 15.79 -4.46
N LEU A 205 -21.37 15.02 -3.60
CA LEU A 205 -22.32 15.54 -2.61
C LEU A 205 -21.92 15.25 -1.18
N SER A 206 -21.21 14.17 -0.95
CA SER A 206 -20.63 13.77 0.34
C SER A 206 -19.11 13.68 0.20
N ASP A 207 -18.38 13.67 1.30
CA ASP A 207 -16.93 13.70 1.30
C ASP A 207 -16.30 12.37 0.83
N THR A 208 -15.12 12.46 0.21
CA THR A 208 -14.15 11.37 0.09
C THR A 208 -13.43 11.21 1.42
N VAL A 209 -13.28 9.97 1.93
CA VAL A 209 -12.78 9.70 3.28
C VAL A 209 -11.61 8.73 3.27
N ILE A 210 -10.51 9.13 3.89
CA ILE A 210 -9.32 8.31 4.14
C ILE A 210 -9.20 8.10 5.64
N GLY A 211 -9.31 6.85 6.10
CA GLY A 211 -9.26 6.48 7.52
C GLY A 211 -7.88 6.62 8.15
N ASP A 212 -7.83 6.48 9.48
CA ASP A 212 -6.59 6.59 10.24
C ASP A 212 -5.55 5.53 9.83
N GLY A 213 -4.28 5.88 9.87
CA GLY A 213 -3.17 4.96 9.64
C GLY A 213 -3.03 4.45 8.21
N VAL A 214 -3.84 4.93 7.26
CA VAL A 214 -3.77 4.55 5.83
C VAL A 214 -2.42 4.93 5.24
N LYS A 215 -1.87 4.05 4.39
CA LYS A 215 -0.64 4.26 3.63
C LYS A 215 -0.95 4.19 2.15
N LEU A 216 -0.79 5.29 1.46
CA LEU A 216 -0.89 5.39 0.00
C LEU A 216 0.50 5.62 -0.57
N ASP A 217 0.90 4.79 -1.51
CA ASP A 217 2.15 4.94 -2.25
C ASP A 217 2.02 6.02 -3.34
N ASN A 218 2.99 6.12 -4.22
CA ASN A 218 3.07 7.13 -5.25
C ASN A 218 2.09 6.88 -6.41
N LEU A 219 1.65 7.97 -7.08
CA LEU A 219 0.87 7.91 -8.32
C LEU A 219 -0.47 7.16 -8.17
N ILE A 220 -1.10 7.23 -7.01
CA ILE A 220 -2.41 6.63 -6.78
C ILE A 220 -3.50 7.63 -7.19
N GLN A 221 -4.59 7.12 -7.79
CA GLN A 221 -5.82 7.88 -8.02
C GLN A 221 -6.93 7.38 -7.11
N ILE A 222 -7.42 8.24 -6.23
CA ILE A 222 -8.63 8.02 -5.42
C ILE A 222 -9.74 8.90 -5.99
N GLY A 223 -10.76 8.26 -6.56
CA GLY A 223 -11.90 8.94 -7.15
C GLY A 223 -12.86 9.54 -6.10
N HIS A 224 -13.79 10.35 -6.59
CA HIS A 224 -14.78 11.04 -5.75
C HIS A 224 -15.62 10.08 -4.90
N ASN A 225 -15.98 10.49 -3.69
CA ASN A 225 -16.82 9.72 -2.75
C ASN A 225 -16.24 8.35 -2.32
N VAL A 226 -14.98 8.05 -2.62
CA VAL A 226 -14.30 6.84 -2.15
C VAL A 226 -14.13 6.87 -0.64
N ARG A 227 -14.26 5.70 -0.01
CA ARG A 227 -13.95 5.49 1.41
C ARG A 227 -12.88 4.44 1.54
N ILE A 228 -11.77 4.79 2.21
CA ILE A 228 -10.68 3.85 2.53
C ILE A 228 -10.67 3.66 4.05
N GLY A 229 -10.87 2.43 4.49
CA GLY A 229 -10.85 2.04 5.90
C GLY A 229 -9.47 2.13 6.53
N SER A 230 -9.45 2.26 7.85
CA SER A 230 -8.23 2.49 8.64
C SER A 230 -7.18 1.40 8.44
N HIS A 231 -5.91 1.77 8.52
CA HIS A 231 -4.74 0.88 8.41
C HIS A 231 -4.64 0.10 7.09
N THR A 232 -5.34 0.54 6.06
CA THR A 232 -5.22 -0.02 4.70
C THR A 232 -3.97 0.54 4.02
N ALA A 233 -3.22 -0.35 3.33
CA ALA A 233 -2.03 -0.01 2.58
C ALA A 233 -2.25 -0.25 1.08
N ILE A 234 -1.97 0.76 0.26
CA ILE A 234 -2.17 0.73 -1.19
C ILE A 234 -0.84 1.06 -1.87
N ALA A 235 -0.36 0.14 -2.70
CA ALA A 235 0.90 0.30 -3.42
C ALA A 235 0.74 1.20 -4.66
N ALA A 236 1.85 1.54 -5.29
CA ALA A 236 1.90 2.55 -6.36
C ALA A 236 1.01 2.25 -7.57
N CYS A 237 0.57 3.32 -8.22
CA CYS A 237 -0.20 3.29 -9.47
C CYS A 237 -1.57 2.61 -9.37
N VAL A 238 -2.13 2.43 -8.16
CA VAL A 238 -3.48 1.89 -7.99
C VAL A 238 -4.52 2.94 -8.33
N GLY A 239 -5.61 2.52 -9.00
CA GLY A 239 -6.79 3.32 -9.23
C GLY A 239 -7.97 2.81 -8.42
N VAL A 240 -8.61 3.66 -7.62
CA VAL A 240 -9.88 3.38 -6.94
C VAL A 240 -10.93 4.31 -7.51
N ALA A 241 -11.86 3.75 -8.27
CA ALA A 241 -12.88 4.52 -8.96
C ALA A 241 -13.97 5.03 -8.01
N GLY A 242 -14.69 6.05 -8.45
CA GLY A 242 -15.66 6.80 -7.64
C GLY A 242 -16.67 5.93 -6.90
N SER A 243 -17.01 6.36 -5.69
CA SER A 243 -18.00 5.72 -4.80
C SER A 243 -17.65 4.28 -4.36
N ALA A 244 -16.42 3.81 -4.59
CA ALA A 244 -15.96 2.53 -4.03
C ALA A 244 -15.68 2.66 -2.53
N THR A 245 -15.91 1.58 -1.80
CA THR A 245 -15.56 1.45 -0.38
C THR A 245 -14.55 0.33 -0.20
N VAL A 246 -13.40 0.64 0.36
CA VAL A 246 -12.37 -0.33 0.75
C VAL A 246 -12.34 -0.40 2.27
N GLY A 247 -12.46 -1.61 2.82
CA GLY A 247 -12.46 -1.87 4.26
C GLY A 247 -11.13 -1.55 4.95
N ALA A 248 -11.10 -1.78 6.24
CA ALA A 248 -9.92 -1.61 7.08
C ALA A 248 -8.92 -2.78 6.91
N HIS A 249 -7.64 -2.52 7.22
CA HIS A 249 -6.56 -3.52 7.22
C HIS A 249 -6.40 -4.27 5.89
N CYS A 250 -6.79 -3.64 4.78
CA CYS A 250 -6.59 -4.18 3.44
C CYS A 250 -5.18 -3.89 2.93
N THR A 251 -4.73 -4.72 1.98
CA THR A 251 -3.52 -4.45 1.21
C THR A 251 -3.81 -4.57 -0.28
N ILE A 252 -3.48 -3.53 -1.06
CA ILE A 252 -3.73 -3.50 -2.51
C ILE A 252 -2.38 -3.39 -3.23
N GLY A 253 -2.07 -4.42 -4.02
CA GLY A 253 -0.84 -4.49 -4.81
C GLY A 253 -0.79 -3.47 -5.93
N GLY A 254 0.42 -3.07 -6.32
CA GLY A 254 0.64 -2.01 -7.31
C GLY A 254 -0.08 -2.22 -8.64
N ALA A 255 -0.48 -1.13 -9.26
CA ALA A 255 -1.22 -1.11 -10.53
C ALA A 255 -2.56 -1.87 -10.54
N ALA A 256 -3.11 -2.23 -9.38
CA ALA A 256 -4.47 -2.79 -9.30
C ALA A 256 -5.52 -1.70 -9.52
N VAL A 257 -6.70 -2.11 -9.98
CA VAL A 257 -7.84 -1.21 -10.20
C VAL A 257 -9.07 -1.74 -9.46
N VAL A 258 -9.72 -0.89 -8.68
CA VAL A 258 -11.03 -1.17 -8.07
C VAL A 258 -12.07 -0.35 -8.80
N LEU A 259 -13.04 -1.00 -9.46
CA LEU A 259 -14.11 -0.31 -10.19
C LEU A 259 -15.07 0.42 -9.24
N GLY A 260 -15.80 1.39 -9.80
CA GLY A 260 -16.71 2.25 -9.04
C GLY A 260 -17.86 1.51 -8.38
N HIS A 261 -18.38 2.08 -7.27
CA HIS A 261 -19.54 1.56 -6.51
C HIS A 261 -19.37 0.15 -5.94
N LEU A 262 -18.15 -0.36 -5.85
CA LEU A 262 -17.85 -1.67 -5.26
C LEU A 262 -17.50 -1.54 -3.78
N THR A 263 -17.74 -2.63 -3.04
CA THR A 263 -17.34 -2.77 -1.65
C THR A 263 -16.29 -3.88 -1.53
N VAL A 264 -15.18 -3.57 -0.89
CA VAL A 264 -14.13 -4.51 -0.49
C VAL A 264 -14.20 -4.63 1.04
N ALA A 265 -14.39 -5.85 1.55
CA ALA A 265 -14.46 -6.13 2.99
C ALA A 265 -13.11 -5.84 3.69
N ASP A 266 -13.13 -5.79 5.01
CA ASP A 266 -11.90 -5.70 5.81
C ASP A 266 -10.98 -6.90 5.58
N HIS A 267 -9.67 -6.72 5.81
CA HIS A 267 -8.64 -7.77 5.73
C HIS A 267 -8.55 -8.47 4.36
N VAL A 268 -8.86 -7.75 3.28
CA VAL A 268 -8.69 -8.24 1.91
C VAL A 268 -7.29 -7.89 1.40
N HIS A 269 -6.62 -8.88 0.79
CA HIS A 269 -5.41 -8.67 0.01
C HIS A 269 -5.71 -8.76 -1.49
N ILE A 270 -5.42 -7.71 -2.25
CA ILE A 270 -5.54 -7.69 -3.72
C ILE A 270 -4.15 -7.75 -4.32
N SER A 271 -3.88 -8.77 -5.14
CA SER A 271 -2.59 -8.93 -5.83
C SER A 271 -2.36 -7.82 -6.86
N ALA A 272 -1.10 -7.52 -7.14
CA ALA A 272 -0.71 -6.49 -8.11
C ALA A 272 -1.37 -6.70 -9.48
N ALA A 273 -1.62 -5.61 -10.20
CA ALA A 273 -2.21 -5.56 -11.53
C ALA A 273 -3.60 -6.26 -11.66
N SER A 274 -4.28 -6.50 -10.54
CA SER A 274 -5.62 -7.10 -10.55
C SER A 274 -6.70 -6.06 -10.83
N VAL A 275 -7.72 -6.43 -11.59
CA VAL A 275 -8.92 -5.60 -11.80
C VAL A 275 -10.08 -6.20 -11.01
N VAL A 276 -10.55 -5.45 -10.01
CA VAL A 276 -11.70 -5.82 -9.17
C VAL A 276 -12.98 -5.34 -9.86
N THR A 277 -13.73 -6.29 -10.41
CA THR A 277 -14.94 -6.03 -11.20
C THR A 277 -16.24 -6.32 -10.45
N ARG A 278 -16.16 -6.79 -9.21
CA ARG A 278 -17.30 -7.09 -8.33
C ARG A 278 -16.91 -6.87 -6.87
N SER A 279 -17.88 -6.66 -5.99
CA SER A 279 -17.62 -6.54 -4.56
C SER A 279 -16.98 -7.81 -3.97
N LEU A 280 -16.00 -7.60 -3.08
CA LEU A 280 -15.29 -8.65 -2.35
C LEU A 280 -15.78 -8.65 -0.92
N VAL A 281 -16.76 -9.48 -0.62
CA VAL A 281 -17.51 -9.45 0.65
C VAL A 281 -16.91 -10.31 1.77
N LYS A 282 -15.79 -10.98 1.51
CA LYS A 282 -15.10 -11.84 2.49
C LYS A 282 -13.62 -11.48 2.54
N PRO A 283 -12.98 -11.52 3.74
CA PRO A 283 -11.54 -11.46 3.88
C PRO A 283 -10.85 -12.54 3.04
N GLY A 284 -9.63 -12.28 2.61
CA GLY A 284 -8.82 -13.24 1.86
C GLY A 284 -7.98 -12.60 0.77
N GLN A 285 -7.23 -13.41 0.05
CA GLN A 285 -6.40 -12.98 -1.07
C GLN A 285 -7.13 -13.17 -2.40
N TYR A 286 -7.12 -12.12 -3.23
CA TYR A 286 -7.75 -12.09 -4.53
C TYR A 286 -6.75 -11.71 -5.60
N THR A 287 -6.75 -12.46 -6.71
CA THR A 287 -5.88 -12.22 -7.87
C THR A 287 -6.73 -12.20 -9.14
N GLY A 288 -6.55 -11.17 -9.95
CA GLY A 288 -7.30 -10.96 -11.19
C GLY A 288 -6.41 -10.52 -12.35
N ILE A 289 -5.26 -11.22 -12.52
CA ILE A 289 -4.30 -11.01 -13.63
C ILE A 289 -4.07 -12.29 -14.38
N PHE A 290 -3.89 -12.20 -15.70
CA PHE A 290 -3.47 -13.34 -16.53
C PHE A 290 -2.00 -13.68 -16.25
N PRO A 291 -1.64 -14.97 -16.05
CA PRO A 291 -0.26 -15.36 -15.78
C PRO A 291 0.70 -14.97 -16.90
N ILE A 292 1.92 -14.55 -16.52
CA ILE A 292 3.00 -14.30 -17.46
C ILE A 292 3.52 -15.63 -18.01
N ASP A 293 3.84 -15.65 -19.31
CA ASP A 293 4.42 -16.80 -20.01
C ASP A 293 5.36 -16.27 -21.12
N ASP A 294 6.13 -17.14 -21.79
CA ASP A 294 6.79 -16.74 -23.02
C ASP A 294 5.75 -16.34 -24.08
N ASN A 295 6.11 -15.42 -24.98
CA ASN A 295 5.14 -14.80 -25.89
C ASN A 295 4.40 -15.83 -26.77
N ALA A 296 5.09 -16.84 -27.26
CA ALA A 296 4.46 -17.84 -28.15
C ALA A 296 3.43 -18.71 -27.41
N GLN A 297 3.68 -19.06 -26.17
CA GLN A 297 2.75 -19.79 -25.32
C GLN A 297 1.62 -18.89 -24.83
N TRP A 298 1.94 -17.63 -24.47
CA TRP A 298 0.93 -16.64 -24.05
C TRP A 298 -0.12 -16.41 -25.15
N GLU A 299 0.30 -16.24 -26.42
CA GLU A 299 -0.61 -16.05 -27.56
C GLU A 299 -1.56 -17.24 -27.73
N LYS A 300 -1.06 -18.49 -27.60
CA LYS A 300 -1.89 -19.69 -27.64
C LYS A 300 -2.91 -19.73 -26.53
N ASN A 301 -2.48 -19.43 -25.31
CA ASN A 301 -3.34 -19.38 -24.12
C ASN A 301 -4.40 -18.29 -24.25
N ALA A 302 -4.04 -17.10 -24.69
CA ALA A 302 -4.96 -15.98 -24.92
C ALA A 302 -6.00 -16.31 -26.00
N ALA A 303 -5.60 -16.98 -27.10
CA ALA A 303 -6.51 -17.45 -28.13
C ALA A 303 -7.50 -18.51 -27.57
N ALA A 304 -7.05 -19.40 -26.71
CA ALA A 304 -7.89 -20.39 -26.04
C ALA A 304 -8.91 -19.75 -25.11
N VAL A 305 -8.46 -18.80 -24.26
CA VAL A 305 -9.35 -18.02 -23.35
C VAL A 305 -10.44 -17.28 -24.15
N LYS A 306 -10.09 -16.64 -25.27
CA LYS A 306 -11.04 -15.97 -26.16
C LYS A 306 -12.13 -16.92 -26.69
N ARG A 307 -11.84 -18.24 -26.82
CA ARG A 307 -12.75 -19.27 -27.32
C ARG A 307 -13.37 -20.14 -26.22
N LEU A 308 -13.19 -19.78 -24.97
CA LEU A 308 -13.61 -20.61 -23.82
C LEU A 308 -15.10 -20.96 -23.86
N HIS A 309 -15.95 -20.02 -24.26
CA HIS A 309 -17.39 -20.28 -24.42
C HIS A 309 -17.68 -21.39 -25.46
N GLN A 310 -16.97 -21.37 -26.58
CA GLN A 310 -17.11 -22.41 -27.63
C GLN A 310 -16.59 -23.75 -27.13
N LEU A 311 -15.47 -23.77 -26.38
CA LEU A 311 -14.93 -25.00 -25.79
C LEU A 311 -15.91 -25.59 -24.77
N ARG A 312 -16.51 -24.75 -23.91
CA ARG A 312 -17.57 -25.19 -23.00
C ARG A 312 -18.78 -25.78 -23.71
N ALA A 313 -19.26 -25.15 -24.77
CA ALA A 313 -20.39 -25.67 -25.56
C ALA A 313 -20.09 -27.06 -26.17
N ARG A 314 -18.87 -27.24 -26.73
CA ARG A 314 -18.42 -28.52 -27.25
C ARG A 314 -18.32 -29.59 -26.17
N LEU A 315 -17.80 -29.25 -24.99
CA LEU A 315 -17.70 -30.18 -23.87
C LEU A 315 -19.09 -30.66 -23.41
N VAL A 316 -20.04 -29.74 -23.24
CA VAL A 316 -21.43 -30.09 -22.87
C VAL A 316 -22.09 -30.96 -23.90
N ALA A 317 -21.83 -30.75 -25.22
CA ALA A 317 -22.35 -31.62 -26.29
C ALA A 317 -21.75 -33.04 -26.24
N LEU A 318 -20.44 -33.14 -25.95
CA LEU A 318 -19.76 -34.44 -25.77
C LEU A 318 -20.27 -35.21 -24.56
N GLU A 319 -20.48 -34.53 -23.41
CA GLU A 319 -21.04 -35.13 -22.21
C GLU A 319 -22.45 -35.67 -22.45
N LYS A 320 -23.31 -34.92 -23.13
CA LYS A 320 -24.66 -35.38 -23.52
C LYS A 320 -24.62 -36.60 -24.46
N SER A 321 -23.70 -36.60 -25.44
CA SER A 321 -23.54 -37.71 -26.36
C SER A 321 -23.10 -38.99 -25.64
N LYS A 322 -22.16 -38.90 -24.69
CA LYS A 322 -21.72 -40.06 -23.88
C LYS A 322 -22.82 -40.60 -22.99
N LEU A 323 -23.62 -39.73 -22.36
CA LEU A 323 -24.78 -40.13 -21.55
C LEU A 323 -25.82 -40.90 -22.39
N ASN A 324 -26.10 -40.42 -23.61
CA ASN A 324 -27.03 -41.09 -24.52
C ASN A 324 -26.50 -42.44 -25.03
N GLN A 325 -25.19 -42.55 -25.31
CA GLN A 325 -24.58 -43.83 -25.69
C GLN A 325 -24.63 -44.85 -24.54
N GLY A 326 -24.30 -44.42 -23.29
CA GLY A 326 -24.38 -45.31 -22.12
C GLY A 326 -25.81 -45.77 -21.80
N LEU A 327 -26.81 -44.91 -22.02
CA LEU A 327 -28.24 -45.31 -21.92
C LEU A 327 -28.68 -46.28 -23.00
N LEU A 328 -28.19 -46.12 -24.24
CA LEU A 328 -28.47 -47.04 -25.34
C LEU A 328 -27.85 -48.42 -25.08
N THR A 329 -26.60 -48.49 -24.62
CA THR A 329 -25.92 -49.74 -24.26
C THR A 329 -26.65 -50.48 -23.12
N LEU A 330 -27.13 -49.77 -22.10
CA LEU A 330 -27.91 -50.35 -21.01
C LEU A 330 -29.29 -50.89 -21.49
N LEU A 331 -29.89 -50.23 -22.47
CA LEU A 331 -31.16 -50.68 -23.05
C LEU A 331 -31.02 -51.88 -24.01
N GLU A 332 -29.84 -52.05 -24.64
CA GLU A 332 -29.51 -53.21 -25.46
C GLU A 332 -29.19 -54.43 -24.58
N ASP A 333 -28.46 -54.28 -23.50
CA ASP A 333 -28.16 -55.35 -22.53
C ASP A 333 -29.41 -55.89 -21.78
N THR A 334 -30.51 -55.13 -21.75
CA THR A 334 -31.78 -55.57 -21.15
C THR A 334 -32.72 -56.28 -22.10
N ARG A 335 -32.32 -56.50 -23.38
CA ARG A 335 -33.15 -57.09 -24.44
C ARG A 335 -32.76 -58.52 -24.83
N ASP A 336 -31.75 -59.13 -24.21
CA ASP A 336 -31.46 -60.54 -24.43
C ASP A 336 -32.27 -61.41 -23.41
N PRO A 337 -33.01 -62.40 -23.90
CA PRO A 337 -33.95 -63.16 -23.11
C PRO A 337 -33.30 -64.20 -22.19
#